data_96bd81f3d9197e2b5343321af2496a98
#
_entry.id   96bd81f3d9197e2b5343321af2496a98
#
_cell.length_a   1.000
_cell.length_b   1.000
_cell.length_c   1.000
_cell.angle_alpha   90.00
_cell.angle_beta   90.00
_cell.angle_gamma   90.00
#
_symmetry.space_group_name_H-M   'P 1'
#
loop_
_entity.id
_entity.type
_entity.pdbx_description
1 polymer ?
#
loop_
_entity_poly.entity_id
_entity_poly.type
_entity_poly.pdbx_seq_one_letter_code
_entity_poly.pdbx_strand_id
1 'polypeptide(L)'
;MQKKNYVQEILDIIHSGLPQAELAEKLSDYHENDLADALTALTPEERQKVYTALGVDTVAEIFSYLDDAEPYLKELDPERAARVISHMDSDDAVDALDDLEEDDKAEIVHQLDKDAADDVKLLLSYNEDEIGSCMTTNYICIRRDMTIRQAMSELVKQAGAVSYTHLRAHETLRHL
;
A
#
# COMPACT_ATOMS: atom_id res chain seq x y z
N MET A 1 -5.17 -20.43 -22.38
CA MET A 1 -5.38 -18.97 -22.43
C MET A 1 -4.02 -18.34 -22.26
N GLN A 2 -3.52 -17.57 -23.24
CA GLN A 2 -2.31 -16.77 -23.03
C GLN A 2 -2.66 -15.69 -21.99
N LYS A 3 -1.86 -15.61 -20.92
CA LYS A 3 -1.95 -14.52 -19.93
C LYS A 3 -1.65 -13.24 -20.71
N LYS A 4 -2.59 -12.31 -20.78
CA LYS A 4 -2.42 -11.04 -21.50
C LYS A 4 -1.29 -10.29 -20.78
N ASN A 5 -0.25 -9.94 -21.49
CA ASN A 5 0.87 -9.22 -20.91
C ASN A 5 0.53 -7.71 -20.92
N TYR A 6 -0.04 -7.21 -19.84
CA TYR A 6 -0.40 -5.80 -19.70
C TYR A 6 0.81 -4.88 -19.56
N VAL A 7 1.97 -5.40 -19.14
CA VAL A 7 3.20 -4.62 -18.96
C VAL A 7 3.55 -3.83 -20.22
N GLN A 8 3.51 -4.48 -21.40
CA GLN A 8 3.86 -3.77 -22.65
C GLN A 8 2.84 -2.68 -22.99
N GLU A 9 1.55 -2.92 -22.76
CA GLU A 9 0.49 -1.92 -22.99
C GLU A 9 0.70 -0.71 -22.05
N ILE A 10 1.04 -0.94 -20.78
CA ILE A 10 1.35 0.09 -19.77
C ILE A 10 2.58 0.91 -20.19
N LEU A 11 3.66 0.24 -20.61
CA LEU A 11 4.87 0.91 -21.10
C LEU A 11 4.58 1.79 -22.32
N ASP A 12 3.79 1.30 -23.28
CA ASP A 12 3.41 2.04 -24.48
C ASP A 12 2.60 3.32 -24.11
N ILE A 13 1.72 3.23 -23.09
CA ILE A 13 0.97 4.37 -22.57
C ILE A 13 1.91 5.39 -21.93
N ILE A 14 2.84 4.95 -21.10
CA ILE A 14 3.82 5.84 -20.42
C ILE A 14 4.71 6.55 -21.45
N HIS A 15 5.16 5.84 -22.47
CA HIS A 15 6.03 6.37 -23.53
C HIS A 15 5.27 7.23 -24.58
N SER A 16 3.95 7.21 -24.57
CA SER A 16 3.14 7.97 -25.55
C SER A 16 3.20 9.49 -25.39
N GLY A 17 3.78 9.99 -24.28
CA GLY A 17 3.93 11.41 -24.01
C GLY A 17 2.63 12.14 -23.69
N LEU A 18 1.64 11.43 -23.17
CA LEU A 18 0.35 11.99 -22.75
C LEU A 18 0.50 13.04 -21.65
N PRO A 19 -0.42 14.02 -21.58
CA PRO A 19 -0.56 14.89 -20.43
C PRO A 19 -0.83 14.09 -19.17
N GLN A 20 -0.35 14.58 -18.02
CA GLN A 20 -0.43 13.89 -16.73
C GLN A 20 -1.84 13.38 -16.37
N ALA A 21 -2.88 14.19 -16.60
CA ALA A 21 -4.25 13.80 -16.30
C ALA A 21 -4.76 12.62 -17.17
N GLU A 22 -4.41 12.61 -18.48
CA GLU A 22 -4.76 11.52 -19.38
C GLU A 22 -3.93 10.25 -19.07
N LEU A 23 -2.68 10.43 -18.66
CA LEU A 23 -1.82 9.34 -18.21
C LEU A 23 -2.43 8.66 -16.96
N ALA A 24 -2.83 9.44 -15.98
CA ALA A 24 -3.48 8.94 -14.77
C ALA A 24 -4.77 8.16 -15.09
N GLU A 25 -5.64 8.72 -15.92
CA GLU A 25 -6.90 8.09 -16.34
C GLU A 25 -6.66 6.73 -17.00
N LYS A 26 -5.67 6.67 -17.92
CA LYS A 26 -5.37 5.41 -18.62
C LYS A 26 -4.69 4.36 -17.73
N LEU A 27 -3.84 4.78 -16.79
CA LEU A 27 -3.17 3.87 -15.88
C LEU A 27 -4.13 3.33 -14.82
N SER A 28 -5.16 4.08 -14.42
CA SER A 28 -6.18 3.61 -13.47
C SER A 28 -7.07 2.46 -13.97
N ASP A 29 -7.00 2.12 -15.26
CA ASP A 29 -7.68 0.95 -15.83
C ASP A 29 -6.92 -0.38 -15.57
N TYR A 30 -5.69 -0.31 -15.05
CA TYR A 30 -4.84 -1.47 -14.77
C TYR A 30 -4.77 -1.76 -13.28
N HIS A 31 -4.59 -3.04 -12.95
CA HIS A 31 -4.39 -3.46 -11.56
C HIS A 31 -2.99 -3.06 -11.09
N GLU A 32 -2.88 -2.72 -9.81
CA GLU A 32 -1.64 -2.25 -9.16
C GLU A 32 -0.48 -3.25 -9.34
N ASN A 33 -0.77 -4.55 -9.31
CA ASN A 33 0.23 -5.60 -9.60
C ASN A 33 0.81 -5.51 -11.03
N ASP A 34 -0.02 -5.21 -12.05
CA ASP A 34 0.46 -5.05 -13.42
C ASP A 34 1.28 -3.76 -13.56
N LEU A 35 0.92 -2.71 -12.79
CA LEU A 35 1.67 -1.47 -12.70
C LEU A 35 3.01 -1.68 -12.00
N ALA A 36 3.06 -2.46 -10.91
CA ALA A 36 4.30 -2.83 -10.22
C ALA A 36 5.25 -3.56 -11.16
N ASP A 37 4.76 -4.56 -11.89
CA ASP A 37 5.53 -5.27 -12.91
C ASP A 37 6.10 -4.29 -13.97
N ALA A 38 5.31 -3.31 -14.41
CA ALA A 38 5.75 -2.31 -15.39
C ALA A 38 6.80 -1.36 -14.82
N LEU A 39 6.73 -0.97 -13.54
CA LEU A 39 7.74 -0.10 -12.89
C LEU A 39 9.15 -0.68 -12.97
N THR A 40 9.29 -2.00 -12.91
CA THR A 40 10.59 -2.67 -13.00
C THR A 40 11.33 -2.44 -14.32
N ALA A 41 10.58 -2.15 -15.40
CA ALA A 41 11.11 -1.93 -16.75
C ALA A 41 11.33 -0.45 -17.08
N LEU A 42 10.92 0.48 -16.20
CA LEU A 42 11.04 1.92 -16.40
C LEU A 42 12.34 2.49 -15.84
N THR A 43 12.79 3.61 -16.40
CA THR A 43 13.85 4.41 -15.81
C THR A 43 13.34 5.22 -14.61
N PRO A 44 14.23 5.67 -13.68
CA PRO A 44 13.81 6.50 -12.55
C PRO A 44 13.00 7.74 -12.96
N GLU A 45 13.39 8.40 -14.06
CA GLU A 45 12.70 9.60 -14.56
C GLU A 45 11.27 9.28 -15.07
N GLU A 46 11.07 8.11 -15.65
CA GLU A 46 9.76 7.65 -16.10
C GLU A 46 8.88 7.27 -14.91
N ARG A 47 9.45 6.58 -13.91
CA ARG A 47 8.76 6.26 -12.66
C ARG A 47 8.28 7.52 -11.93
N GLN A 48 9.10 8.57 -11.85
CA GLN A 48 8.69 9.85 -11.25
C GLN A 48 7.46 10.47 -11.94
N LYS A 49 7.32 10.30 -13.27
CA LYS A 49 6.12 10.75 -13.99
C LYS A 49 4.90 9.92 -13.59
N VAL A 50 5.06 8.60 -13.46
CA VAL A 50 3.99 7.70 -13.00
C VAL A 50 3.56 8.05 -11.58
N TYR A 51 4.51 8.19 -10.64
CA TYR A 51 4.21 8.57 -9.25
C TYR A 51 3.46 9.90 -9.16
N THR A 52 3.87 10.87 -9.98
CA THR A 52 3.20 12.18 -10.02
C THR A 52 1.80 12.10 -10.62
N ALA A 53 1.58 11.23 -11.60
CA ALA A 53 0.28 11.06 -12.24
C ALA A 53 -0.73 10.34 -11.35
N LEU A 54 -0.33 9.25 -10.72
CA LEU A 54 -1.23 8.37 -9.95
C LEU A 54 -1.53 8.90 -8.54
N GLY A 55 -0.62 9.67 -7.96
CA GLY A 55 -0.78 10.14 -6.59
C GLY A 55 -0.33 9.11 -5.54
N VAL A 56 -0.31 9.55 -4.27
CA VAL A 56 0.32 8.79 -3.18
C VAL A 56 -0.42 7.50 -2.84
N ASP A 57 -1.76 7.51 -2.84
CA ASP A 57 -2.57 6.35 -2.48
C ASP A 57 -2.31 5.17 -3.44
N THR A 58 -2.45 5.41 -4.74
CA THR A 58 -2.20 4.37 -5.75
C THR A 58 -0.73 3.93 -5.79
N VAL A 59 0.22 4.85 -5.54
CA VAL A 59 1.66 4.50 -5.48
C VAL A 59 1.94 3.60 -4.28
N ALA A 60 1.32 3.84 -3.13
CA ALA A 60 1.41 2.98 -1.96
C ALA A 60 0.91 1.56 -2.26
N GLU A 61 -0.28 1.44 -2.89
CA GLU A 61 -0.82 0.16 -3.31
C GLU A 61 0.10 -0.56 -4.33
N ILE A 62 0.70 0.16 -5.28
CA ILE A 62 1.65 -0.42 -6.24
C ILE A 62 2.90 -0.94 -5.51
N PHE A 63 3.41 -0.21 -4.52
CA PHE A 63 4.62 -0.59 -3.79
C PHE A 63 4.41 -1.85 -2.95
N SER A 64 3.21 -2.11 -2.44
CA SER A 64 2.84 -3.36 -1.77
C SER A 64 2.93 -4.61 -2.67
N TYR A 65 2.99 -4.44 -3.99
CA TYR A 65 3.19 -5.54 -4.95
C TYR A 65 4.64 -5.70 -5.43
N LEU A 66 5.58 -4.87 -4.97
CA LEU A 66 6.99 -5.00 -5.31
C LEU A 66 7.65 -6.04 -4.41
N ASP A 67 8.47 -6.92 -5.00
CA ASP A 67 9.29 -7.88 -4.24
C ASP A 67 10.37 -7.19 -3.38
N ASP A 68 10.81 -6.00 -3.80
CA ASP A 68 11.80 -5.16 -3.13
C ASP A 68 11.44 -3.69 -3.40
N ALA A 69 10.97 -3.00 -2.38
CA ALA A 69 10.55 -1.60 -2.47
C ALA A 69 11.72 -0.61 -2.26
N GLU A 70 12.86 -1.04 -1.72
CA GLU A 70 14.00 -0.18 -1.37
C GLU A 70 14.46 0.71 -2.54
N PRO A 71 14.74 0.18 -3.75
CA PRO A 71 15.25 1.01 -4.86
C PRO A 71 14.28 2.13 -5.25
N TYR A 72 12.98 1.88 -5.13
CA TYR A 72 11.91 2.81 -5.51
C TYR A 72 11.68 3.87 -4.43
N LEU A 73 11.76 3.48 -3.16
CA LEU A 73 11.70 4.43 -2.03
C LEU A 73 12.89 5.39 -2.04
N LYS A 74 14.08 4.90 -2.36
CA LYS A 74 15.30 5.74 -2.49
C LYS A 74 15.25 6.73 -3.66
N GLU A 75 14.37 6.56 -4.63
CA GLU A 75 14.11 7.54 -5.69
C GLU A 75 13.26 8.73 -5.24
N LEU A 76 12.57 8.58 -4.10
CA LEU A 76 11.75 9.63 -3.51
C LEU A 76 12.57 10.44 -2.48
N ASP A 77 12.20 11.70 -2.28
CA ASP A 77 12.66 12.41 -1.10
C ASP A 77 12.02 11.82 0.16
N PRO A 78 12.66 11.93 1.34
CA PRO A 78 12.18 11.27 2.57
C PRO A 78 10.74 11.65 2.95
N GLU A 79 10.30 12.88 2.67
CA GLU A 79 8.91 13.31 2.93
C GLU A 79 7.91 12.58 2.04
N ARG A 80 8.25 12.36 0.77
CA ARG A 80 7.38 11.60 -0.15
C ARG A 80 7.39 10.12 0.17
N ALA A 81 8.56 9.55 0.48
CA ALA A 81 8.67 8.16 0.91
C ALA A 81 7.84 7.91 2.17
N ALA A 82 7.94 8.78 3.18
CA ALA A 82 7.13 8.70 4.39
C ALA A 82 5.61 8.77 4.09
N ARG A 83 5.19 9.62 3.14
CA ARG A 83 3.78 9.67 2.74
C ARG A 83 3.32 8.40 2.04
N VAL A 84 4.14 7.82 1.16
CA VAL A 84 3.81 6.54 0.52
C VAL A 84 3.65 5.46 1.59
N ILE A 85 4.63 5.31 2.49
CA ILE A 85 4.59 4.33 3.58
C ILE A 85 3.40 4.56 4.52
N SER A 86 3.03 5.81 4.82
CA SER A 86 1.86 6.12 5.66
C SER A 86 0.52 5.72 5.02
N HIS A 87 0.49 5.44 3.71
CA HIS A 87 -0.71 4.99 2.99
C HIS A 87 -0.68 3.50 2.63
N MET A 88 0.39 2.79 2.96
CA MET A 88 0.47 1.34 2.83
C MET A 88 -0.28 0.64 3.98
N ASP A 89 -0.66 -0.62 3.77
CA ASP A 89 -1.08 -1.46 4.88
C ASP A 89 0.11 -1.65 5.84
N SER A 90 -0.16 -1.78 7.12
CA SER A 90 0.87 -1.67 8.16
C SER A 90 1.94 -2.77 8.11
N ASP A 91 1.57 -3.98 7.67
CA ASP A 91 2.49 -5.08 7.41
C ASP A 91 3.39 -4.78 6.20
N ASP A 92 2.82 -4.35 5.07
CA ASP A 92 3.59 -3.94 3.89
C ASP A 92 4.52 -2.75 4.19
N ALA A 93 4.06 -1.80 5.02
CA ALA A 93 4.86 -0.66 5.46
C ALA A 93 6.09 -1.09 6.27
N VAL A 94 5.94 -2.09 7.15
CA VAL A 94 7.06 -2.65 7.93
C VAL A 94 8.02 -3.39 7.02
N ASP A 95 7.52 -4.25 6.12
CA ASP A 95 8.36 -5.00 5.18
C ASP A 95 9.18 -4.03 4.30
N ALA A 96 8.54 -2.99 3.75
CA ALA A 96 9.23 -1.98 2.96
C ALA A 96 10.28 -1.17 3.73
N LEU A 97 10.07 -0.95 5.04
CA LEU A 97 11.03 -0.30 5.92
C LEU A 97 12.18 -1.21 6.33
N ASP A 98 11.93 -2.52 6.45
CA ASP A 98 12.97 -3.48 6.85
C ASP A 98 14.00 -3.72 5.75
N ASP A 99 13.63 -3.51 4.49
CA ASP A 99 14.53 -3.56 3.35
C ASP A 99 15.51 -2.36 3.29
N LEU A 100 15.21 -1.26 4.01
CA LEU A 100 16.03 -0.04 3.99
C LEU A 100 17.24 -0.11 4.94
N GLU A 101 18.29 0.63 4.60
CA GLU A 101 19.40 0.87 5.53
C GLU A 101 18.91 1.70 6.74
N GLU A 102 19.50 1.47 7.92
CA GLU A 102 19.07 2.07 9.20
C GLU A 102 18.98 3.61 9.17
N ASP A 103 19.89 4.27 8.46
CA ASP A 103 19.90 5.74 8.36
C ASP A 103 18.70 6.25 7.53
N ASP A 104 18.40 5.61 6.38
CA ASP A 104 17.28 5.94 5.52
C ASP A 104 15.94 5.61 6.21
N LYS A 105 15.87 4.43 6.86
CA LYS A 105 14.72 4.01 7.67
C LYS A 105 14.40 5.03 8.77
N ALA A 106 15.43 5.44 9.53
CA ALA A 106 15.24 6.40 10.62
C ALA A 106 14.73 7.76 10.12
N GLU A 107 15.22 8.24 8.98
CA GLU A 107 14.79 9.50 8.38
C GLU A 107 13.33 9.45 7.93
N ILE A 108 12.91 8.35 7.28
CA ILE A 108 11.53 8.14 6.82
C ILE A 108 10.60 7.98 8.01
N VAL A 109 10.92 7.12 8.97
CA VAL A 109 10.10 6.87 10.17
C VAL A 109 9.85 8.15 10.98
N HIS A 110 10.82 9.06 11.03
CA HIS A 110 10.65 10.35 11.70
C HIS A 110 9.61 11.26 11.00
N GLN A 111 9.32 11.02 9.73
CA GLN A 111 8.42 11.82 8.91
C GLN A 111 7.06 11.15 8.68
N LEU A 112 6.86 9.90 9.17
CA LEU A 112 5.55 9.24 9.11
C LEU A 112 4.49 10.05 9.84
N ASP A 113 3.25 9.95 9.37
CA ASP A 113 2.14 10.47 10.16
C ASP A 113 1.99 9.67 11.47
N LYS A 114 1.20 10.24 12.40
CA LYS A 114 1.13 9.68 13.75
C LYS A 114 0.56 8.27 13.77
N ASP A 115 -0.46 8.00 12.97
CA ASP A 115 -1.19 6.73 13.00
C ASP A 115 -0.31 5.64 12.37
N ALA A 116 0.33 5.89 11.23
CA ALA A 116 1.31 4.99 10.62
C ALA A 116 2.53 4.75 11.53
N ALA A 117 3.04 5.79 12.20
CA ALA A 117 4.16 5.65 13.13
C ALA A 117 3.80 4.79 14.37
N ASP A 118 2.57 4.90 14.87
CA ASP A 118 2.08 4.08 15.99
C ASP A 118 1.92 2.61 15.55
N ASP A 119 1.41 2.35 14.35
CA ASP A 119 1.24 1.02 13.76
C ASP A 119 2.57 0.33 13.47
N VAL A 120 3.47 1.01 12.76
CA VAL A 120 4.84 0.51 12.49
C VAL A 120 5.56 0.17 13.80
N LYS A 121 5.49 1.06 14.79
CA LYS A 121 6.11 0.82 16.10
C LYS A 121 5.50 -0.38 16.82
N LEU A 122 4.20 -0.58 16.70
CA LEU A 122 3.52 -1.75 17.27
C LEU A 122 4.05 -3.04 16.63
N LEU A 123 4.09 -3.11 15.30
CA LEU A 123 4.54 -4.30 14.59
C LEU A 123 6.04 -4.59 14.83
N LEU A 124 6.90 -3.58 14.77
CA LEU A 124 8.33 -3.70 15.10
C LEU A 124 8.60 -4.07 16.58
N SER A 125 7.59 -4.03 17.47
CA SER A 125 7.74 -4.49 18.85
C SER A 125 7.71 -6.01 19.01
N TYR A 126 7.25 -6.73 17.98
CA TYR A 126 7.25 -8.19 17.94
C TYR A 126 8.55 -8.72 17.35
N ASN A 127 8.98 -9.90 17.78
CA ASN A 127 10.10 -10.58 17.15
C ASN A 127 9.64 -11.29 15.86
N GLU A 128 10.55 -11.56 14.93
CA GLU A 128 10.26 -12.22 13.64
C GLU A 128 9.58 -13.59 13.78
N ASP A 129 9.79 -14.30 14.89
CA ASP A 129 9.20 -15.60 15.18
C ASP A 129 7.83 -15.51 15.90
N GLU A 130 7.36 -14.31 16.22
CA GLU A 130 6.06 -14.07 16.82
C GLU A 130 4.98 -13.81 15.76
N ILE A 131 3.78 -14.36 15.94
CA ILE A 131 2.66 -14.15 15.01
C ILE A 131 2.32 -12.66 14.86
N GLY A 132 2.59 -11.86 15.89
CA GLY A 132 2.36 -10.42 15.87
C GLY A 132 3.16 -9.67 14.79
N SER A 133 4.32 -10.17 14.39
CA SER A 133 5.12 -9.57 13.31
C SER A 133 4.48 -9.71 11.91
N CYS A 134 3.62 -10.71 11.73
CA CYS A 134 2.95 -11.00 10.46
C CYS A 134 1.48 -10.53 10.44
N MET A 135 1.07 -9.66 11.37
CA MET A 135 -0.30 -9.17 11.39
C MET A 135 -0.40 -7.78 10.78
N THR A 136 -1.54 -7.46 10.18
CA THR A 136 -1.87 -6.10 9.81
C THR A 136 -2.73 -5.42 10.89
N THR A 137 -2.63 -4.10 11.04
CA THR A 137 -3.54 -3.29 11.85
C THR A 137 -4.72 -2.76 11.03
N ASN A 138 -4.69 -2.92 9.70
CA ASN A 138 -5.67 -2.41 8.74
C ASN A 138 -6.93 -3.29 8.70
N TYR A 139 -7.68 -3.37 9.79
CA TYR A 139 -8.93 -4.13 9.85
C TYR A 139 -10.05 -3.37 10.55
N ILE A 140 -11.29 -3.65 10.15
CA ILE A 140 -12.49 -3.10 10.79
C ILE A 140 -12.91 -4.00 11.95
N CYS A 141 -12.96 -3.45 13.16
CA CYS A 141 -13.39 -4.15 14.35
C CYS A 141 -14.80 -3.75 14.79
N ILE A 142 -15.72 -4.72 14.80
CA ILE A 142 -17.10 -4.55 15.30
C ILE A 142 -17.32 -5.45 16.50
N ARG A 143 -17.76 -4.88 17.61
CA ARG A 143 -18.00 -5.62 18.84
C ARG A 143 -19.35 -6.33 18.79
N ARG A 144 -19.38 -7.54 19.32
CA ARG A 144 -20.59 -8.40 19.35
C ARG A 144 -21.79 -7.76 20.08
N ASP A 145 -21.55 -6.88 21.04
CA ASP A 145 -22.57 -6.22 21.86
C ASP A 145 -23.16 -4.96 21.20
N MET A 146 -22.66 -4.56 20.02
CA MET A 146 -23.18 -3.41 19.27
C MET A 146 -24.51 -3.72 18.63
N THR A 147 -25.42 -2.74 18.62
CA THR A 147 -26.60 -2.76 17.75
C THR A 147 -26.18 -2.59 16.29
N ILE A 148 -27.01 -3.03 15.35
CA ILE A 148 -26.76 -2.90 13.89
C ILE A 148 -26.44 -1.44 13.53
N ARG A 149 -27.16 -0.48 14.10
CA ARG A 149 -26.91 0.96 13.84
C ARG A 149 -25.52 1.40 14.32
N GLN A 150 -25.10 0.96 15.50
CA GLN A 150 -23.77 1.26 16.04
C GLN A 150 -22.68 0.58 15.21
N ALA A 151 -22.88 -0.69 14.84
CA ALA A 151 -21.95 -1.43 13.99
C ALA A 151 -21.77 -0.77 12.62
N MET A 152 -22.86 -0.34 11.97
CA MET A 152 -22.80 0.41 10.71
C MET A 152 -22.10 1.77 10.86
N SER A 153 -22.34 2.48 11.96
CA SER A 153 -21.64 3.74 12.22
C SER A 153 -20.14 3.54 12.45
N GLU A 154 -19.78 2.46 13.14
CA GLU A 154 -18.38 2.13 13.41
C GLU A 154 -17.66 1.66 12.13
N LEU A 155 -18.34 0.84 11.31
CA LEU A 155 -17.85 0.43 10.00
C LEU A 155 -17.53 1.65 9.11
N VAL A 156 -18.43 2.61 9.02
CA VAL A 156 -18.22 3.83 8.21
C VAL A 156 -17.05 4.67 8.72
N LYS A 157 -16.83 4.72 10.04
CA LYS A 157 -15.69 5.46 10.61
C LYS A 157 -14.35 4.80 10.29
N GLN A 158 -14.32 3.45 10.34
CA GLN A 158 -13.09 2.68 10.15
C GLN A 158 -12.83 2.37 8.66
N ALA A 159 -13.81 2.52 7.77
CA ALA A 159 -13.69 2.19 6.35
C ALA A 159 -12.63 3.00 5.59
N GLY A 160 -12.25 4.19 6.11
CA GLY A 160 -11.17 4.99 5.53
C GLY A 160 -9.76 4.47 5.83
N ALA A 161 -9.63 3.54 6.78
CA ALA A 161 -8.34 2.96 7.14
C ALA A 161 -8.09 1.58 6.49
N VAL A 162 -8.95 1.13 5.58
CA VAL A 162 -8.88 -0.21 4.97
C VAL A 162 -9.04 -0.09 3.47
N SER A 163 -7.99 -0.41 2.72
CA SER A 163 -7.97 -0.35 1.25
C SER A 163 -8.89 -1.40 0.60
N TYR A 164 -9.09 -2.55 1.28
CA TYR A 164 -9.93 -3.64 0.79
C TYR A 164 -10.97 -4.07 1.81
N THR A 165 -12.26 -4.09 1.42
CA THR A 165 -13.33 -4.67 2.21
C THR A 165 -13.48 -6.16 1.93
N HIS A 166 -12.57 -6.99 2.40
CA HIS A 166 -12.82 -8.42 2.55
C HIS A 166 -13.61 -8.67 3.84
N LEU A 167 -14.92 -8.64 3.77
CA LEU A 167 -15.79 -9.10 4.86
C LEU A 167 -15.67 -10.61 5.03
N ARG A 168 -14.78 -11.07 5.90
CA ARG A 168 -14.79 -12.45 6.41
C ARG A 168 -15.65 -12.49 7.66
N ALA A 169 -16.86 -13.04 7.53
CA ALA A 169 -17.62 -13.51 8.68
C ALA A 169 -16.92 -14.76 9.23
N HIS A 170 -16.35 -14.68 10.43
CA HIS A 170 -15.97 -15.87 11.19
C HIS A 170 -17.25 -16.54 11.68
N GLU A 171 -17.82 -17.40 10.86
CA GLU A 171 -18.85 -18.34 11.27
C GLU A 171 -18.21 -19.39 12.16
N THR A 172 -18.26 -19.18 13.46
CA THR A 172 -18.04 -20.30 14.37
C THR A 172 -19.25 -21.19 14.27
N LEU A 173 -19.10 -22.35 13.60
CA LEU A 173 -20.02 -23.48 13.61
C LEU A 173 -20.29 -23.95 15.04
N ARG A 174 -21.09 -23.23 15.78
CA ARG A 174 -21.51 -23.62 17.13
C ARG A 174 -22.97 -23.31 17.38
N HIS A 175 -23.83 -23.68 16.46
CA HIS A 175 -25.28 -23.85 16.72
C HIS A 175 -25.88 -24.61 15.54
N LEU A 176 -25.79 -25.91 15.63
CA LEU A 176 -26.83 -26.84 15.22
C LEU A 176 -27.21 -27.65 16.44
#